data_7df5fa545dc1ce329e7322c4ee3b2d98
#
_entry.id   7df5fa545dc1ce329e7322c4ee3b2d98
#
_cell.length_a   1.000
_cell.length_b   1.000
_cell.length_c   1.000
_cell.angle_alpha   90.00
_cell.angle_beta   90.00
_cell.angle_gamma   90.00
#
_symmetry.space_group_name_H-M   'P 1'
#
loop_
_entity.id
_entity.type
_entity.pdbx_description
1 polymer ?
#
loop_
_entity_poly.entity_id
_entity_poly.type
_entity_poly.pdbx_seq_one_letter_code
_entity_poly.pdbx_strand_id
1 'polypeptide(L)'
;MSETVVELKPATPALSLPREIPPEDWARYRSNMAETLDALGLPLGTPGTRDTPERFLRALFEATSGYDGDSKLVTTFPTESDAAGGQPFAQIVEGPIAFSALCEHHALPFHGHAHVGYIAGERIIGISKLTRLVRLFSRRFTVQERLGEQIADTLVTLVEPEGVAVRLQASHLCTQMRGVEEHSRTTTTAWRGVYRDAELRREFLDLAR
;
A
#
# COMPACT_ATOMS: atom_id res chain seq x y z
N MET A 1 -21.48 4.86 -20.24
CA MET A 1 -20.45 5.66 -19.51
C MET A 1 -19.15 5.46 -20.25
N SER A 2 -18.50 6.52 -20.71
CA SER A 2 -17.20 6.37 -21.37
C SER A 2 -16.12 6.28 -20.27
N GLU A 3 -15.39 5.18 -20.26
CA GLU A 3 -14.16 5.07 -19.45
C GLU A 3 -13.14 6.06 -20.00
N THR A 4 -12.59 6.90 -19.12
CA THR A 4 -11.47 7.76 -19.50
C THR A 4 -10.19 7.19 -18.89
N VAL A 5 -9.23 6.89 -19.76
CA VAL A 5 -7.88 6.48 -19.34
C VAL A 5 -7.08 7.75 -19.00
N VAL A 6 -6.58 7.84 -17.79
CA VAL A 6 -5.69 8.94 -17.39
C VAL A 6 -4.31 8.70 -18.02
N GLU A 7 -3.83 9.66 -18.77
CA GLU A 7 -2.46 9.65 -19.28
C GLU A 7 -1.50 9.98 -18.12
N LEU A 8 -0.93 8.93 -17.50
CA LEU A 8 -0.02 9.09 -16.37
C LEU A 8 1.40 9.36 -16.87
N LYS A 9 2.12 10.22 -16.15
CA LYS A 9 3.54 10.47 -16.41
C LYS A 9 4.34 9.17 -16.29
N PRO A 10 5.41 8.97 -17.11
CA PRO A 10 6.19 7.72 -17.16
C PRO A 10 6.75 7.22 -15.82
N ALA A 11 6.89 8.08 -14.82
CA ALA A 11 7.38 7.76 -13.48
C ALA A 11 6.28 7.35 -12.47
N THR A 12 5.04 7.16 -12.91
CA THR A 12 3.94 6.79 -11.99
C THR A 12 4.10 5.33 -11.55
N PRO A 13 4.13 5.03 -10.25
CA PRO A 13 4.32 3.67 -9.73
C PRO A 13 3.32 2.63 -10.24
N ALA A 14 2.13 3.07 -10.67
CA ALA A 14 1.11 2.20 -11.27
C ALA A 14 1.53 1.61 -12.63
N LEU A 15 2.49 2.22 -13.32
CA LEU A 15 2.98 1.81 -14.65
C LEU A 15 4.34 1.11 -14.61
N SER A 16 4.82 0.70 -13.43
CA SER A 16 6.04 -0.11 -13.33
C SER A 16 5.89 -1.42 -14.08
N LEU A 17 6.98 -1.90 -14.68
CA LEU A 17 7.02 -3.21 -15.32
C LEU A 17 7.24 -4.30 -14.26
N PRO A 18 6.69 -5.51 -14.46
CA PRO A 18 6.96 -6.65 -13.59
C PRO A 18 8.46 -6.91 -13.47
N ARG A 19 8.90 -7.23 -12.26
CA ARG A 19 10.30 -7.61 -11.99
C ARG A 19 10.53 -9.05 -12.43
N GLU A 20 11.65 -9.28 -13.08
CA GLU A 20 12.11 -10.61 -13.47
C GLU A 20 13.46 -10.90 -12.80
N ILE A 21 13.60 -12.10 -12.24
CA ILE A 21 14.87 -12.61 -11.69
C ILE A 21 15.24 -13.83 -12.51
N PRO A 22 16.40 -13.81 -13.19
CA PRO A 22 16.89 -14.96 -13.97
C PRO A 22 17.03 -16.22 -13.11
N PRO A 23 16.82 -17.42 -13.70
CA PRO A 23 16.92 -18.68 -12.96
C PRO A 23 18.27 -18.91 -12.26
N GLU A 24 19.36 -18.50 -12.88
CA GLU A 24 20.72 -18.58 -12.32
C GLU A 24 20.88 -17.70 -11.07
N ASP A 25 20.26 -16.52 -11.07
CA ASP A 25 20.27 -15.64 -9.92
C ASP A 25 19.43 -16.22 -8.76
N TRP A 26 18.29 -16.83 -9.05
CA TRP A 26 17.50 -17.56 -8.04
C TRP A 26 18.34 -18.64 -7.36
N ALA A 27 19.10 -19.42 -8.11
CA ALA A 27 19.96 -20.49 -7.56
C ALA A 27 21.05 -19.91 -6.64
N ARG A 28 21.67 -18.81 -7.04
CA ARG A 28 22.67 -18.09 -6.23
C ARG A 28 22.06 -17.51 -4.95
N TYR A 29 20.92 -16.83 -5.05
CA TYR A 29 20.26 -16.26 -3.87
C TYR A 29 19.80 -17.33 -2.89
N ARG A 30 19.32 -18.48 -3.38
CA ARG A 30 18.97 -19.62 -2.55
C ARG A 30 20.19 -20.16 -1.78
N SER A 31 21.34 -20.27 -2.41
CA SER A 31 22.57 -20.71 -1.74
C SER A 31 22.97 -19.75 -0.62
N ASN A 32 23.01 -18.44 -0.91
CA ASN A 32 23.34 -17.42 0.08
C ASN A 32 22.35 -17.40 1.26
N MET A 33 21.07 -17.59 0.97
CA MET A 33 20.05 -17.66 2.02
C MET A 33 20.17 -18.92 2.86
N ALA A 34 20.57 -20.07 2.26
CA ALA A 34 20.82 -21.29 2.99
C ALA A 34 21.97 -21.10 3.99
N GLU A 35 23.08 -20.54 3.55
CA GLU A 35 24.24 -20.22 4.41
C GLU A 35 23.84 -19.28 5.55
N THR A 36 23.01 -18.25 5.25
CA THR A 36 22.55 -17.30 6.26
C THR A 36 21.64 -17.98 7.31
N LEU A 37 20.70 -18.79 6.88
CA LEU A 37 19.76 -19.47 7.79
C LEU A 37 20.47 -20.53 8.64
N ASP A 38 21.44 -21.26 8.07
CA ASP A 38 22.27 -22.21 8.81
C ASP A 38 23.10 -21.49 9.90
N ALA A 39 23.74 -20.37 9.54
CA ALA A 39 24.49 -19.55 10.49
C ALA A 39 23.61 -18.99 11.63
N LEU A 40 22.32 -18.75 11.37
CA LEU A 40 21.32 -18.34 12.37
C LEU A 40 20.78 -19.52 13.20
N GLY A 41 21.22 -20.76 12.92
CA GLY A 41 20.86 -21.94 13.69
C GLY A 41 19.67 -22.72 13.17
N LEU A 42 19.18 -22.47 11.94
CA LEU A 42 18.12 -23.27 11.32
C LEU A 42 18.72 -24.55 10.70
N PRO A 43 18.40 -25.78 11.22
CA PRO A 43 18.91 -27.01 10.63
C PRO A 43 18.25 -27.27 9.27
N LEU A 44 18.99 -27.21 8.17
CA LEU A 44 18.46 -27.39 6.81
C LEU A 44 18.39 -28.86 6.35
N GLY A 45 18.86 -29.81 7.17
CA GLY A 45 18.90 -31.24 6.85
C GLY A 45 17.57 -32.00 7.00
N THR A 46 16.49 -31.35 7.45
CA THR A 46 15.20 -32.01 7.66
C THR A 46 14.26 -31.86 6.46
N PRO A 47 13.29 -32.79 6.26
CA PRO A 47 12.29 -32.63 5.20
C PRO A 47 11.48 -31.32 5.30
N GLY A 48 11.27 -30.81 6.51
CA GLY A 48 10.50 -29.57 6.76
C GLY A 48 11.25 -28.30 6.42
N THR A 49 12.58 -28.31 6.57
CA THR A 49 13.43 -27.08 6.47
C THR A 49 14.29 -27.03 5.21
N ARG A 50 14.50 -28.16 4.55
CA ARG A 50 15.37 -28.26 3.36
C ARG A 50 15.09 -27.21 2.29
N ASP A 51 13.82 -26.90 2.05
CA ASP A 51 13.39 -25.96 1.02
C ASP A 51 13.08 -24.55 1.59
N THR A 52 13.35 -24.31 2.88
CA THR A 52 13.06 -23.02 3.52
C THR A 52 13.80 -21.84 2.87
N PRO A 53 15.08 -21.97 2.44
CA PRO A 53 15.76 -20.87 1.76
C PRO A 53 15.01 -20.37 0.51
N GLU A 54 14.54 -21.28 -0.34
CA GLU A 54 13.79 -20.91 -1.53
C GLU A 54 12.39 -20.38 -1.19
N ARG A 55 11.67 -21.04 -0.28
CA ARG A 55 10.35 -20.57 0.16
C ARG A 55 10.39 -19.18 0.75
N PHE A 56 11.41 -18.86 1.54
CA PHE A 56 11.59 -17.53 2.13
C PHE A 56 11.83 -16.45 1.06
N LEU A 57 12.72 -16.71 0.10
CA LEU A 57 12.99 -15.78 -0.99
C LEU A 57 11.75 -15.53 -1.86
N ARG A 58 11.00 -16.58 -2.20
CA ARG A 58 9.74 -16.44 -2.96
C ARG A 58 8.70 -15.65 -2.18
N ALA A 59 8.56 -15.90 -0.88
CA ALA A 59 7.65 -15.13 -0.04
C ALA A 59 8.01 -13.64 0.02
N LEU A 60 9.31 -13.29 0.09
CA LEU A 60 9.76 -11.90 0.02
C LEU A 60 9.48 -11.27 -1.35
N PHE A 61 9.71 -12.02 -2.43
CA PHE A 61 9.43 -11.55 -3.79
C PHE A 61 7.93 -11.26 -3.98
N GLU A 62 7.05 -12.14 -3.51
CA GLU A 62 5.59 -11.95 -3.53
C GLU A 62 5.15 -10.79 -2.63
N ALA A 63 5.69 -10.71 -1.41
CA ALA A 63 5.39 -9.63 -0.46
C ALA A 63 5.80 -8.24 -0.98
N THR A 64 6.69 -8.18 -1.97
CA THR A 64 7.15 -6.96 -2.61
C THR A 64 6.60 -6.76 -4.03
N SER A 65 5.53 -7.47 -4.42
CA SER A 65 4.90 -7.39 -5.74
C SER A 65 4.33 -5.99 -6.09
N GLY A 66 4.21 -5.09 -5.12
CA GLY A 66 3.84 -3.70 -5.39
C GLY A 66 4.84 -2.92 -6.25
N TYR A 67 6.08 -3.40 -6.40
CA TYR A 67 7.03 -2.83 -7.35
C TYR A 67 6.70 -3.16 -8.81
N ASP A 68 5.84 -4.15 -9.05
CA ASP A 68 5.45 -4.58 -10.40
C ASP A 68 4.35 -3.70 -11.02
N GLY A 69 3.87 -2.71 -10.28
CA GLY A 69 2.80 -1.81 -10.73
C GLY A 69 1.40 -2.45 -10.70
N ASP A 70 0.39 -1.67 -11.07
CA ASP A 70 -0.98 -2.15 -11.29
C ASP A 70 -1.65 -1.28 -12.36
N SER A 71 -1.68 -1.76 -13.60
CA SER A 71 -2.27 -1.05 -14.75
C SER A 71 -3.78 -0.78 -14.62
N LYS A 72 -4.47 -1.49 -13.72
CA LYS A 72 -5.91 -1.26 -13.47
C LYS A 72 -6.19 0.02 -12.68
N LEU A 73 -5.17 0.68 -12.11
CA LEU A 73 -5.34 1.94 -11.38
C LEU A 73 -5.60 3.15 -12.29
N VAL A 74 -5.28 3.07 -13.58
CA VAL A 74 -5.37 4.22 -14.49
C VAL A 74 -6.78 4.56 -14.99
N THR A 75 -7.79 3.75 -14.68
CA THR A 75 -9.17 3.99 -15.13
C THR A 75 -9.94 4.81 -14.11
N THR A 76 -10.51 5.94 -14.53
CA THR A 76 -11.38 6.81 -13.74
C THR A 76 -12.68 7.09 -14.50
N PHE A 77 -13.67 7.66 -13.85
CA PHE A 77 -14.97 7.99 -14.42
C PHE A 77 -15.28 9.47 -14.15
N PRO A 78 -15.99 10.15 -15.07
CA PRO A 78 -16.49 11.48 -14.77
C PRO A 78 -17.52 11.42 -13.63
N THR A 79 -17.57 12.45 -12.81
CA THR A 79 -18.66 12.62 -11.86
C THR A 79 -19.91 13.08 -12.63
N GLU A 80 -21.05 12.50 -12.30
CA GLU A 80 -22.35 12.93 -12.87
C GLU A 80 -22.96 14.07 -12.01
N SER A 81 -22.12 14.95 -11.46
CA SER A 81 -22.55 16.00 -10.51
C SER A 81 -23.49 17.05 -11.09
N ASP A 82 -23.46 17.27 -12.40
CA ASP A 82 -24.38 18.21 -13.08
C ASP A 82 -25.86 17.78 -12.98
N ALA A 83 -26.12 16.47 -12.80
CA ALA A 83 -27.46 15.95 -12.62
C ALA A 83 -28.05 16.24 -11.21
N ALA A 84 -27.24 16.59 -10.24
CA ALA A 84 -27.64 16.79 -8.83
C ALA A 84 -27.66 18.27 -8.38
N GLY A 85 -27.65 19.22 -9.31
CA GLY A 85 -27.77 20.65 -8.97
C GLY A 85 -26.49 21.27 -8.41
N GLY A 86 -25.34 20.76 -8.77
CA GLY A 86 -24.04 21.38 -8.44
C GLY A 86 -23.59 21.22 -6.99
N GLN A 87 -24.20 20.34 -6.21
CA GLN A 87 -23.73 20.04 -4.86
C GLN A 87 -22.47 19.16 -4.93
N PRO A 88 -21.39 19.50 -4.19
CA PRO A 88 -20.22 18.62 -4.11
C PRO A 88 -20.63 17.26 -3.52
N PHE A 89 -19.95 16.19 -3.96
CA PHE A 89 -20.15 14.87 -3.35
C PHE A 89 -19.77 14.92 -1.87
N ALA A 90 -20.52 14.18 -1.06
CA ALA A 90 -20.10 13.87 0.30
C ALA A 90 -18.77 13.12 0.31
N GLN A 91 -18.13 13.02 1.45
CA GLN A 91 -16.91 12.21 1.60
C GLN A 91 -17.17 10.77 1.18
N ILE A 92 -16.32 10.24 0.31
CA ILE A 92 -16.26 8.82 -0.03
C ILE A 92 -15.15 8.23 0.83
N VAL A 93 -15.46 7.28 1.70
CA VAL A 93 -14.47 6.63 2.59
C VAL A 93 -14.54 5.12 2.39
N GLU A 94 -13.41 4.52 2.07
CA GLU A 94 -13.23 3.07 1.93
C GLU A 94 -12.32 2.56 3.04
N GLY A 95 -12.77 1.56 3.77
CA GLY A 95 -12.05 0.93 4.87
C GLY A 95 -12.97 0.10 5.77
N PRO A 96 -12.39 -0.73 6.66
CA PRO A 96 -10.96 -0.99 6.85
C PRO A 96 -10.36 -1.86 5.73
N ILE A 97 -9.31 -1.39 5.06
CA ILE A 97 -8.56 -2.13 4.06
C ILE A 97 -7.36 -2.79 4.75
N ALA A 98 -7.37 -4.10 4.88
CA ALA A 98 -6.24 -4.82 5.46
C ALA A 98 -5.00 -4.73 4.56
N PHE A 99 -3.84 -4.46 5.17
CA PHE A 99 -2.56 -4.41 4.49
C PHE A 99 -1.44 -5.06 5.30
N SER A 100 -0.40 -5.50 4.59
CA SER A 100 0.89 -5.90 5.15
C SER A 100 2.00 -5.28 4.30
N ALA A 101 3.07 -4.85 4.95
CA ALA A 101 4.24 -4.26 4.31
C ALA A 101 5.52 -4.75 5.01
N LEU A 102 6.66 -4.56 4.37
CA LEU A 102 7.97 -4.83 4.96
C LEU A 102 8.61 -3.52 5.41
N CYS A 103 8.98 -3.45 6.69
CA CYS A 103 9.74 -2.33 7.23
C CYS A 103 11.09 -2.23 6.51
N GLU A 104 11.39 -1.10 5.87
CA GLU A 104 12.63 -0.93 5.10
C GLU A 104 13.89 -0.99 5.95
N HIS A 105 13.81 -0.74 7.28
CA HIS A 105 14.95 -0.77 8.18
C HIS A 105 15.38 -2.18 8.58
N HIS A 106 14.43 -3.12 8.71
CA HIS A 106 14.69 -4.44 9.27
C HIS A 106 14.19 -5.59 8.40
N ALA A 107 13.52 -5.31 7.27
CA ALA A 107 12.83 -6.29 6.43
C ALA A 107 11.79 -7.16 7.19
N LEU A 108 11.38 -6.73 8.39
CA LEU A 108 10.34 -7.38 9.17
C LEU A 108 8.96 -6.81 8.85
N PRO A 109 7.88 -7.62 8.90
CA PRO A 109 6.55 -7.15 8.57
C PRO A 109 6.00 -6.10 9.55
N PHE A 110 5.20 -5.18 9.01
CA PHE A 110 4.18 -4.48 9.76
C PHE A 110 2.85 -4.63 9.04
N HIS A 111 1.76 -4.70 9.77
CA HIS A 111 0.45 -5.00 9.23
C HIS A 111 -0.64 -4.28 9.99
N GLY A 112 -1.76 -4.03 9.32
CA GLY A 112 -2.86 -3.31 9.92
C GLY A 112 -3.96 -2.99 8.93
N HIS A 113 -4.61 -1.83 9.13
CA HIS A 113 -5.72 -1.38 8.31
C HIS A 113 -5.50 0.04 7.83
N ALA A 114 -5.95 0.29 6.61
CA ALA A 114 -6.00 1.59 6.00
C ALA A 114 -7.46 2.03 5.83
N HIS A 115 -7.71 3.33 6.02
CA HIS A 115 -8.92 4.00 5.56
C HIS A 115 -8.47 5.09 4.59
N VAL A 116 -9.09 5.11 3.42
CA VAL A 116 -8.79 6.08 2.36
C VAL A 116 -10.08 6.81 2.03
N GLY A 117 -10.07 8.11 2.21
CA GLY A 117 -11.19 8.98 1.90
C GLY A 117 -10.82 10.05 0.89
N TYR A 118 -11.80 10.49 0.10
CA TYR A 118 -11.66 11.64 -0.75
C TYR A 118 -13.00 12.34 -0.97
N ILE A 119 -12.94 13.62 -1.32
CA ILE A 119 -14.08 14.41 -1.79
C ILE A 119 -13.87 14.59 -3.28
N ALA A 120 -14.79 14.08 -4.08
CA ALA A 120 -14.67 14.07 -5.53
C ALA A 120 -14.75 15.48 -6.12
N GLY A 121 -13.89 15.77 -7.08
CA GLY A 121 -14.03 16.87 -8.01
C GLY A 121 -14.80 16.44 -9.26
N GLU A 122 -14.23 16.68 -10.44
CA GLU A 122 -14.84 16.29 -11.72
C GLU A 122 -14.77 14.78 -12.02
N ARG A 123 -14.02 14.02 -11.22
CA ARG A 123 -13.74 12.59 -11.47
C ARG A 123 -13.89 11.77 -10.20
N ILE A 124 -14.33 10.53 -10.39
CA ILE A 124 -14.39 9.50 -9.36
C ILE A 124 -13.54 8.29 -9.76
N ILE A 125 -13.16 7.50 -8.77
CA ILE A 125 -12.45 6.23 -8.96
C ILE A 125 -13.29 5.07 -8.42
N GLY A 126 -13.23 3.92 -9.07
CA GLY A 126 -13.93 2.74 -8.58
C GLY A 126 -13.41 2.33 -7.19
N ILE A 127 -14.31 2.00 -6.26
CA ILE A 127 -13.99 1.66 -4.85
C ILE A 127 -12.89 0.59 -4.76
N SER A 128 -12.97 -0.46 -5.59
CA SER A 128 -11.93 -1.51 -5.61
C SER A 128 -10.52 -1.00 -5.93
N LYS A 129 -10.40 0.16 -6.56
CA LYS A 129 -9.10 0.76 -6.90
C LYS A 129 -8.46 1.44 -5.69
N LEU A 130 -9.24 1.90 -4.72
CA LEU A 130 -8.71 2.39 -3.44
C LEU A 130 -8.00 1.23 -2.70
N THR A 131 -8.62 0.06 -2.65
CA THR A 131 -7.96 -1.16 -2.13
C THR A 131 -6.70 -1.53 -2.90
N ARG A 132 -6.71 -1.45 -4.25
CA ARG A 132 -5.53 -1.72 -5.08
C ARG A 132 -4.42 -0.71 -4.84
N LEU A 133 -4.75 0.55 -4.65
CA LEU A 133 -3.79 1.61 -4.36
C LEU A 133 -3.06 1.36 -3.02
N VAL A 134 -3.80 0.99 -1.98
CA VAL A 134 -3.21 0.57 -0.70
C VAL A 134 -2.26 -0.62 -0.91
N ARG A 135 -2.69 -1.65 -1.66
CA ARG A 135 -1.88 -2.85 -1.93
C ARG A 135 -0.65 -2.56 -2.78
N LEU A 136 -0.73 -1.64 -3.74
CA LEU A 136 0.40 -1.23 -4.57
C LEU A 136 1.55 -0.69 -3.74
N PHE A 137 1.26 0.15 -2.75
CA PHE A 137 2.28 0.79 -1.93
C PHE A 137 2.65 -0.02 -0.68
N SER A 138 1.73 -0.80 -0.11
CA SER A 138 2.04 -1.64 1.05
C SER A 138 2.89 -2.86 0.69
N ARG A 139 2.73 -3.43 -0.51
CA ARG A 139 3.55 -4.56 -0.97
C ARG A 139 4.94 -4.12 -1.44
N ARG A 140 5.67 -3.43 -0.56
CA ARG A 140 7.02 -2.90 -0.80
C ARG A 140 7.80 -2.86 0.51
N PHE A 141 9.10 -2.61 0.41
CA PHE A 141 9.86 -2.09 1.55
C PHE A 141 9.51 -0.61 1.74
N THR A 142 8.98 -0.27 2.90
CA THR A 142 8.52 1.10 3.17
C THR A 142 8.49 1.40 4.67
N VAL A 143 8.16 2.65 5.01
CA VAL A 143 7.73 3.07 6.35
C VAL A 143 6.28 3.51 6.31
N GLN A 144 5.59 3.38 7.42
CA GLN A 144 4.14 3.64 7.50
C GLN A 144 3.79 5.09 7.11
N GLU A 145 4.64 6.03 7.47
CA GLU A 145 4.48 7.46 7.18
C GLU A 145 4.50 7.69 5.66
N ARG A 146 5.50 7.15 4.96
CA ARG A 146 5.63 7.27 3.51
C ARG A 146 4.50 6.54 2.78
N LEU A 147 4.05 5.41 3.30
CA LEU A 147 2.94 4.65 2.73
C LEU A 147 1.67 5.52 2.63
N GLY A 148 1.30 6.23 3.70
CA GLY A 148 0.14 7.11 3.70
C GLY A 148 0.26 8.28 2.71
N GLU A 149 1.43 8.91 2.66
CA GLU A 149 1.72 10.02 1.75
C GLU A 149 1.63 9.58 0.28
N GLN A 150 2.24 8.43 -0.07
CA GLN A 150 2.21 7.89 -1.43
C GLN A 150 0.79 7.53 -1.90
N ILE A 151 -0.03 6.97 -1.03
CA ILE A 151 -1.44 6.69 -1.32
C ILE A 151 -2.17 8.01 -1.60
N ALA A 152 -2.02 9.02 -0.74
CA ALA A 152 -2.70 10.31 -0.88
C ALA A 152 -2.27 11.04 -2.16
N ASP A 153 -0.98 11.14 -2.45
CA ASP A 153 -0.45 11.84 -3.62
C ASP A 153 -0.85 11.17 -4.93
N THR A 154 -0.85 9.84 -4.95
CA THR A 154 -1.27 9.10 -6.15
C THR A 154 -2.77 9.29 -6.41
N LEU A 155 -3.61 9.29 -5.36
CA LEU A 155 -5.04 9.53 -5.51
C LEU A 155 -5.32 10.95 -6.02
N VAL A 156 -4.57 11.96 -5.54
CA VAL A 156 -4.62 13.33 -6.09
C VAL A 156 -4.32 13.32 -7.58
N THR A 157 -3.28 12.61 -8.00
CA THR A 157 -2.87 12.53 -9.42
C THR A 157 -3.90 11.81 -10.30
N LEU A 158 -4.57 10.79 -9.76
CA LEU A 158 -5.52 9.97 -10.54
C LEU A 158 -6.86 10.63 -10.79
N VAL A 159 -7.41 11.35 -9.80
CA VAL A 159 -8.80 11.85 -9.87
C VAL A 159 -8.93 13.35 -9.63
N GLU A 160 -7.85 14.05 -9.32
CA GLU A 160 -7.84 15.50 -9.05
C GLU A 160 -8.97 15.91 -8.09
N PRO A 161 -9.07 15.28 -6.89
CA PRO A 161 -10.17 15.50 -5.98
C PRO A 161 -10.03 16.84 -5.25
N GLU A 162 -11.10 17.35 -4.67
CA GLU A 162 -11.09 18.51 -3.76
C GLU A 162 -10.18 18.26 -2.55
N GLY A 163 -10.12 17.02 -2.08
CA GLY A 163 -9.23 16.61 -1.00
C GLY A 163 -9.11 15.11 -0.84
N VAL A 164 -8.04 14.70 -0.17
CA VAL A 164 -7.76 13.30 0.19
C VAL A 164 -7.41 13.19 1.65
N ALA A 165 -7.91 12.13 2.29
CA ALA A 165 -7.60 11.73 3.65
C ALA A 165 -7.15 10.27 3.67
N VAL A 166 -6.04 9.97 4.35
CA VAL A 166 -5.58 8.60 4.58
C VAL A 166 -5.30 8.43 6.06
N ARG A 167 -5.81 7.34 6.65
CA ARG A 167 -5.47 6.91 8.00
C ARG A 167 -4.95 5.48 7.94
N LEU A 168 -3.77 5.26 8.49
CA LEU A 168 -3.18 3.94 8.64
C LEU A 168 -3.03 3.63 10.13
N GLN A 169 -3.38 2.41 10.54
CA GLN A 169 -3.12 1.91 11.88
C GLN A 169 -2.51 0.52 11.77
N ALA A 170 -1.30 0.35 12.31
CA ALA A 170 -0.56 -0.90 12.17
C ALA A 170 0.24 -1.30 13.41
N SER A 171 0.52 -2.59 13.50
CA SER A 171 1.44 -3.23 14.42
C SER A 171 2.74 -3.54 13.70
N HIS A 172 3.88 -3.28 14.36
CA HIS A 172 5.22 -3.41 13.77
C HIS A 172 5.99 -4.54 14.44
N LEU A 173 6.22 -5.66 13.73
CA LEU A 173 6.99 -6.76 14.28
C LEU A 173 8.45 -6.39 14.56
N CYS A 174 9.01 -5.40 13.85
CA CYS A 174 10.35 -4.91 14.10
C CYS A 174 10.54 -4.24 15.48
N THR A 175 9.45 -3.86 16.15
CA THR A 175 9.47 -3.33 17.52
C THR A 175 8.86 -4.31 18.52
N GLN A 176 8.01 -5.24 18.09
CA GLN A 176 7.29 -6.16 18.98
C GLN A 176 8.11 -7.41 19.33
N MET A 177 8.82 -8.01 18.34
CA MET A 177 9.53 -9.28 18.52
C MET A 177 10.99 -9.12 18.92
N ARG A 178 11.52 -7.93 18.93
CA ARG A 178 12.90 -7.57 19.28
C ARG A 178 13.00 -6.07 19.59
N GLY A 179 14.18 -5.64 20.07
CA GLY A 179 14.45 -4.24 20.43
C GLY A 179 13.70 -3.82 21.68
N VAL A 180 12.71 -2.97 21.55
CA VAL A 180 11.92 -2.46 22.70
C VAL A 180 10.81 -3.43 23.16
N GLU A 181 10.48 -4.43 22.34
CA GLU A 181 9.49 -5.49 22.62
C GLU A 181 8.12 -4.97 23.06
N GLU A 182 7.70 -3.82 22.49
CA GLU A 182 6.45 -3.14 22.87
C GLU A 182 5.33 -3.47 21.86
N HIS A 183 4.19 -3.96 22.37
CA HIS A 183 2.99 -4.33 21.60
C HIS A 183 2.06 -3.14 21.33
N SER A 184 2.61 -2.04 20.90
CA SER A 184 1.86 -0.83 20.54
C SER A 184 1.31 -0.88 19.11
N ARG A 185 0.37 0.03 18.82
CA ARG A 185 -0.11 0.32 17.47
C ARG A 185 0.25 1.74 17.09
N THR A 186 0.83 1.90 15.91
CA THR A 186 1.14 3.21 15.34
C THR A 186 -0.01 3.66 14.44
N THR A 187 -0.44 4.90 14.61
CA THR A 187 -1.41 5.54 13.72
C THR A 187 -0.74 6.69 12.99
N THR A 188 -0.86 6.72 11.67
CA THR A 188 -0.42 7.83 10.82
C THR A 188 -1.57 8.34 9.97
N THR A 189 -1.54 9.63 9.62
CA THR A 189 -2.53 10.26 8.74
C THR A 189 -1.85 11.10 7.70
N ALA A 190 -2.42 11.12 6.49
CA ALA A 190 -2.03 12.03 5.41
C ALA A 190 -3.26 12.81 4.92
N TRP A 191 -3.08 14.10 4.68
CA TRP A 191 -4.15 15.03 4.32
C TRP A 191 -3.77 15.83 3.08
N ARG A 192 -4.73 16.01 2.13
CA ARG A 192 -4.56 16.87 0.94
C ARG A 192 -5.80 17.72 0.72
N GLY A 193 -5.62 18.87 0.06
CA GLY A 193 -6.72 19.74 -0.34
C GLY A 193 -7.56 20.25 0.82
N VAL A 194 -8.88 20.17 0.69
CA VAL A 194 -9.86 20.69 1.67
C VAL A 194 -9.80 20.04 3.05
N TYR A 195 -9.12 18.90 3.20
CA TYR A 195 -8.85 18.33 4.53
C TYR A 195 -7.85 19.13 5.38
N ARG A 196 -7.50 20.34 4.97
CA ARG A 196 -6.94 21.36 5.88
C ARG A 196 -7.97 21.82 6.93
N ASP A 197 -9.26 21.68 6.60
CA ASP A 197 -10.35 21.96 7.53
C ASP A 197 -10.43 20.91 8.65
N ALA A 198 -10.56 21.38 9.89
CA ALA A 198 -10.54 20.52 11.07
C ALA A 198 -11.86 19.75 11.26
N GLU A 199 -12.97 20.25 10.75
CA GLU A 199 -14.28 19.59 10.83
C GLU A 199 -14.33 18.40 9.86
N LEU A 200 -13.87 18.58 8.62
CA LEU A 200 -13.75 17.51 7.62
C LEU A 200 -12.80 16.39 8.10
N ARG A 201 -11.69 16.74 8.75
CA ARG A 201 -10.82 15.72 9.36
C ARG A 201 -11.53 14.93 10.47
N ARG A 202 -12.30 15.61 11.30
CA ARG A 202 -13.02 14.95 12.40
C ARG A 202 -14.08 14.01 11.85
N GLU A 203 -14.86 14.45 10.86
CA GLU A 203 -15.84 13.63 10.17
C GLU A 203 -15.20 12.39 9.54
N PHE A 204 -14.08 12.55 8.79
CA PHE A 204 -13.33 11.42 8.25
C PHE A 204 -12.86 10.45 9.35
N LEU A 205 -12.31 10.95 10.45
CA LEU A 205 -11.83 10.09 11.54
C LEU A 205 -12.96 9.36 12.25
N ASP A 206 -14.17 9.90 12.28
CA ASP A 206 -15.35 9.24 12.81
C ASP A 206 -15.85 8.11 11.88
N LEU A 207 -15.78 8.31 10.57
CA LEU A 207 -16.09 7.28 9.57
C LEU A 207 -15.02 6.19 9.49
N ALA A 208 -13.77 6.51 9.84
CA ALA A 208 -12.60 5.65 9.76
C ALA A 208 -12.25 4.92 11.08
N ARG A 209 -13.25 4.60 11.90
CA ARG A 209 -13.09 3.90 13.20
C ARG A 209 -12.85 2.41 13.05
#